data_6459c5006eaa1cde508a429251bc6526
#
_entry.id   6459c5006eaa1cde508a429251bc6526
#
_cell.length_a   1.000
_cell.length_b   1.000
_cell.length_c   1.000
_cell.angle_alpha   90.00
_cell.angle_beta   90.00
_cell.angle_gamma   90.00
#
_symmetry.space_group_name_H-M   'P 1'
#
loop_
_entity.id
_entity.type
_entity.pdbx_description
1 polymer ?
#
loop_
_entity_poly.entity_id
_entity_poly.type
_entity_poly.pdbx_seq_one_letter_code
_entity_poly.pdbx_strand_id
1 'polypeptide(L)'
;MNLIIGTGNVFKDYYYPNLKNKSNYKFFDNNPSEVSANFKNRLIDKIDKDKTYDTIYILTPPSTHFQLIQDLHSIGKSFYVEKPTFSSLIEYETILGEIKDSKIAGGHSRRFFSNYLCFKDFILNEMKNSKITSISAREGSPYNWNPQKLESILDDEFTHLVDSILFVTGMEETNLEVQIKKINDDCFKEISVESLINSINVDIQYSRTRQLINQIDINFENGMSYHLNTNLNGEILKIKKNNIHSLNNGNKQSAIGVFSEVIDYMENFSINNVDKYNLLKFQNTLRVIDAINEKIKS
;
A
#
# COMPACT_ATOMS: atom_id res chain seq x y z
N MET A 1 -16.95 -12.08 13.84
CA MET A 1 -17.54 -10.75 13.55
C MET A 1 -16.43 -9.79 13.24
N ASN A 2 -16.56 -8.95 12.20
CA ASN A 2 -15.57 -7.97 11.80
C ASN A 2 -15.97 -6.56 12.26
N LEU A 3 -14.98 -5.72 12.54
CA LEU A 3 -15.15 -4.32 12.91
C LEU A 3 -14.45 -3.43 11.89
N ILE A 4 -15.12 -2.39 11.44
CA ILE A 4 -14.52 -1.33 10.62
C ILE A 4 -14.54 -0.04 11.42
N ILE A 5 -13.39 0.62 11.51
CA ILE A 5 -13.18 1.89 12.18
C ILE A 5 -12.83 2.93 11.13
N GLY A 6 -13.61 4.00 11.06
CA GLY A 6 -13.54 5.02 10.02
C GLY A 6 -14.49 4.73 8.86
N THR A 7 -15.45 5.65 8.65
CA THR A 7 -16.47 5.54 7.60
C THR A 7 -16.39 6.69 6.60
N GLY A 8 -15.18 7.21 6.41
CA GLY A 8 -14.86 8.27 5.45
C GLY A 8 -15.00 7.87 3.98
N ASN A 9 -14.41 8.65 3.07
CA ASN A 9 -14.57 8.45 1.63
C ASN A 9 -14.08 7.09 1.16
N VAL A 10 -12.90 6.63 1.62
CA VAL A 10 -12.37 5.31 1.26
C VAL A 10 -13.36 4.20 1.60
N PHE A 11 -13.95 4.25 2.79
CA PHE A 11 -14.99 3.28 3.18
C PHE A 11 -16.21 3.39 2.26
N LYS A 12 -16.74 4.59 2.04
CA LYS A 12 -17.98 4.83 1.25
C LYS A 12 -17.82 4.36 -0.19
N ASP A 13 -16.67 4.68 -0.80
CA ASP A 13 -16.46 4.50 -2.24
C ASP A 13 -16.01 3.07 -2.59
N TYR A 14 -15.26 2.40 -1.70
CA TYR A 14 -14.59 1.14 -2.03
C TYR A 14 -15.00 -0.04 -1.16
N TYR A 15 -15.16 0.13 0.16
CA TYR A 15 -15.48 -0.98 1.06
C TYR A 15 -16.99 -1.23 1.16
N TYR A 16 -17.77 -0.19 1.39
CA TYR A 16 -19.22 -0.33 1.62
C TYR A 16 -19.97 -1.00 0.46
N PRO A 17 -19.69 -0.72 -0.82
CA PRO A 17 -20.34 -1.44 -1.92
C PRO A 17 -20.24 -2.96 -1.82
N ASN A 18 -19.11 -3.47 -1.31
CA ASN A 18 -18.85 -4.89 -1.12
C ASN A 18 -19.44 -5.46 0.19
N LEU A 19 -19.71 -4.60 1.16
CA LEU A 19 -20.13 -4.98 2.52
C LEU A 19 -21.63 -4.81 2.76
N LYS A 20 -22.36 -4.14 1.86
CA LYS A 20 -23.76 -3.79 2.07
C LYS A 20 -24.67 -4.99 2.40
N ASN A 21 -24.37 -6.16 1.89
CA ASN A 21 -25.14 -7.39 2.09
C ASN A 21 -24.49 -8.36 3.11
N LYS A 22 -23.33 -8.03 3.69
CA LYS A 22 -22.65 -8.86 4.69
C LYS A 22 -23.05 -8.43 6.11
N SER A 23 -23.76 -9.27 6.85
CA SER A 23 -24.29 -8.97 8.19
C SER A 23 -23.26 -9.10 9.32
N ASN A 24 -22.10 -9.73 9.05
CA ASN A 24 -21.04 -9.99 10.03
C ASN A 24 -20.08 -8.82 10.23
N TYR A 25 -20.43 -7.61 9.77
CA TYR A 25 -19.64 -6.38 9.92
C TYR A 25 -20.37 -5.36 10.80
N LYS A 26 -19.65 -4.75 11.74
CA LYS A 26 -20.04 -3.57 12.50
C LYS A 26 -19.15 -2.40 12.13
N PHE A 27 -19.68 -1.18 12.23
CA PHE A 27 -18.99 0.05 11.87
C PHE A 27 -18.88 0.96 13.08
N PHE A 28 -17.74 1.62 13.24
CA PHE A 28 -17.52 2.64 14.27
C PHE A 28 -16.91 3.89 13.62
N ASP A 29 -17.39 5.04 14.04
CA ASP A 29 -16.84 6.33 13.63
C ASP A 29 -16.98 7.33 14.79
N ASN A 30 -15.94 8.14 15.01
CA ASN A 30 -15.96 9.15 16.06
C ASN A 30 -16.93 10.31 15.73
N ASN A 31 -17.32 10.46 14.46
CA ASN A 31 -18.27 11.49 14.02
C ASN A 31 -19.51 10.85 13.38
N PRO A 32 -20.34 10.17 14.17
CA PRO A 32 -21.48 9.39 13.68
C PRO A 32 -22.56 10.24 12.99
N SER A 33 -22.58 11.55 13.21
CA SER A 33 -23.51 12.47 12.55
C SER A 33 -23.28 12.59 11.05
N GLU A 34 -22.04 12.38 10.59
CA GLU A 34 -21.64 12.41 9.18
C GLU A 34 -21.80 11.04 8.48
N VAL A 35 -22.14 10.01 9.23
CA VAL A 35 -22.28 8.66 8.70
C VAL A 35 -23.53 8.55 7.84
N SER A 36 -23.38 8.00 6.64
CA SER A 36 -24.49 7.81 5.70
C SER A 36 -25.63 7.00 6.30
N ALA A 37 -26.87 7.42 6.04
CA ALA A 37 -28.10 6.73 6.50
C ALA A 37 -28.12 5.25 6.06
N ASN A 38 -27.47 4.90 4.93
CA ASN A 38 -27.49 3.56 4.36
C ASN A 38 -26.87 2.47 5.25
N PHE A 39 -26.00 2.83 6.19
CA PHE A 39 -25.36 1.85 7.08
C PHE A 39 -25.46 2.18 8.59
N LYS A 40 -26.33 3.15 8.95
CA LYS A 40 -26.59 3.51 10.35
C LYS A 40 -27.04 2.35 11.22
N ASN A 41 -27.77 1.38 10.67
CA ASN A 41 -28.24 0.20 11.39
C ASN A 41 -27.11 -0.77 11.84
N ARG A 42 -25.91 -0.61 11.31
CA ARG A 42 -24.70 -1.38 11.69
C ARG A 42 -23.67 -0.55 12.43
N LEU A 43 -23.92 0.76 12.55
CA LEU A 43 -23.07 1.65 13.34
C LEU A 43 -23.25 1.29 14.83
N ILE A 44 -22.14 1.27 15.54
CA ILE A 44 -22.12 1.12 16.99
C ILE A 44 -21.62 2.41 17.62
N ASP A 45 -22.20 2.78 18.76
CA ASP A 45 -21.83 4.00 19.49
C ASP A 45 -20.52 3.82 20.28
N LYS A 46 -20.18 2.57 20.59
CA LYS A 46 -18.99 2.21 21.36
C LYS A 46 -18.46 0.85 20.94
N ILE A 47 -17.13 0.75 20.84
CA ILE A 47 -16.44 -0.52 20.63
C ILE A 47 -16.56 -1.36 21.92
N ASP A 48 -17.10 -2.56 21.79
CA ASP A 48 -17.27 -3.50 22.90
C ASP A 48 -15.93 -4.23 23.13
N LYS A 49 -15.23 -3.85 24.19
CA LYS A 49 -13.92 -4.41 24.56
C LYS A 49 -14.00 -5.81 25.22
N ASP A 50 -15.19 -6.29 25.52
CA ASP A 50 -15.42 -7.65 26.04
C ASP A 50 -15.62 -8.68 24.90
N LYS A 51 -15.70 -8.21 23.66
CA LYS A 51 -15.84 -9.05 22.47
C LYS A 51 -14.53 -9.19 21.73
N THR A 52 -14.33 -10.37 21.11
CA THR A 52 -13.25 -10.59 20.15
C THR A 52 -13.76 -10.41 18.72
N TYR A 53 -13.01 -9.67 17.92
CA TYR A 53 -13.26 -9.46 16.50
C TYR A 53 -12.31 -10.32 15.66
N ASP A 54 -12.82 -10.91 14.58
CA ASP A 54 -11.99 -11.74 13.69
C ASP A 54 -11.02 -10.86 12.90
N THR A 55 -11.51 -9.75 12.33
CA THR A 55 -10.68 -8.72 11.71
C THR A 55 -11.16 -7.34 12.11
N ILE A 56 -10.23 -6.46 12.46
CA ILE A 56 -10.44 -5.04 12.65
C ILE A 56 -9.81 -4.30 11.47
N TYR A 57 -10.65 -3.60 10.69
CA TYR A 57 -10.21 -2.73 9.61
C TYR A 57 -10.07 -1.30 10.13
N ILE A 58 -8.89 -0.73 10.05
CA ILE A 58 -8.61 0.66 10.44
C ILE A 58 -8.48 1.48 9.16
N LEU A 59 -9.51 2.29 8.87
CA LEU A 59 -9.64 3.12 7.66
C LEU A 59 -9.69 4.62 8.03
N THR A 60 -9.08 4.96 9.13
CA THR A 60 -9.01 6.31 9.70
C THR A 60 -7.78 7.06 9.16
N PRO A 61 -7.59 8.34 9.50
CA PRO A 61 -6.34 9.05 9.17
C PRO A 61 -5.11 8.37 9.79
N PRO A 62 -3.96 8.37 9.06
CA PRO A 62 -2.74 7.68 9.48
C PRO A 62 -2.27 7.96 10.91
N SER A 63 -2.39 9.21 11.35
CA SER A 63 -2.02 9.64 12.71
C SER A 63 -2.75 8.91 13.85
N THR A 64 -3.79 8.15 13.54
CA THR A 64 -4.58 7.40 14.53
C THR A 64 -4.27 5.91 14.54
N HIS A 65 -3.57 5.39 13.53
CA HIS A 65 -3.40 3.95 13.32
C HIS A 65 -2.68 3.27 14.48
N PHE A 66 -1.53 3.81 14.87
CA PHE A 66 -0.73 3.28 15.98
C PHE A 66 -1.55 3.15 17.27
N GLN A 67 -2.17 4.25 17.70
CA GLN A 67 -2.96 4.26 18.93
C GLN A 67 -4.16 3.31 18.88
N LEU A 68 -4.86 3.23 17.74
CA LEU A 68 -5.99 2.31 17.58
C LEU A 68 -5.55 0.85 17.67
N ILE A 69 -4.40 0.49 17.11
CA ILE A 69 -3.88 -0.87 17.23
C ILE A 69 -3.53 -1.17 18.68
N GLN A 70 -2.83 -0.25 19.38
CA GLN A 70 -2.51 -0.41 20.81
C GLN A 70 -3.78 -0.60 21.66
N ASP A 71 -4.81 0.20 21.42
CA ASP A 71 -6.05 0.16 22.20
C ASP A 71 -6.89 -1.10 21.96
N LEU A 72 -6.71 -1.77 20.82
CA LEU A 72 -7.59 -2.83 20.33
C LEU A 72 -6.89 -4.19 20.14
N HIS A 73 -5.57 -4.28 20.35
CA HIS A 73 -4.82 -5.51 20.07
C HIS A 73 -5.32 -6.73 20.84
N SER A 74 -5.85 -6.53 22.05
CA SER A 74 -6.35 -7.61 22.89
C SER A 74 -7.69 -8.19 22.41
N ILE A 75 -8.41 -7.48 21.52
CA ILE A 75 -9.73 -7.87 21.03
C ILE A 75 -9.78 -8.19 19.53
N GLY A 76 -8.74 -7.86 18.77
CA GLY A 76 -8.59 -8.17 17.34
C GLY A 76 -7.68 -9.38 17.10
N LYS A 77 -8.18 -10.42 16.39
CA LYS A 77 -7.33 -11.54 15.96
C LYS A 77 -6.43 -11.16 14.80
N SER A 78 -6.90 -10.26 13.94
CA SER A 78 -6.14 -9.67 12.84
C SER A 78 -6.55 -8.23 12.59
N PHE A 79 -5.65 -7.47 11.99
CA PHE A 79 -5.84 -6.08 11.60
C PHE A 79 -5.56 -5.91 10.12
N TYR A 80 -6.41 -5.16 9.45
CA TYR A 80 -6.11 -4.54 8.17
C TYR A 80 -6.05 -3.03 8.39
N VAL A 81 -4.94 -2.42 8.07
CA VAL A 81 -4.68 -1.00 8.36
C VAL A 81 -4.38 -0.28 7.06
N GLU A 82 -5.18 0.74 6.72
CA GLU A 82 -4.93 1.54 5.52
C GLU A 82 -3.53 2.15 5.50
N LYS A 83 -3.08 2.46 4.30
CA LYS A 83 -1.76 3.07 4.10
C LYS A 83 -1.74 4.57 4.54
N PRO A 84 -0.58 5.05 4.98
CA PRO A 84 0.54 4.29 5.49
C PRO A 84 0.14 3.56 6.77
N THR A 85 0.52 2.28 6.88
CA THR A 85 0.11 1.44 8.00
C THR A 85 0.60 1.98 9.34
N PHE A 86 1.79 2.55 9.36
CA PHE A 86 2.42 3.27 10.47
C PHE A 86 3.14 4.51 9.94
N SER A 87 3.34 5.50 10.79
CA SER A 87 4.05 6.73 10.45
C SER A 87 5.57 6.55 10.50
N SER A 88 6.07 5.49 11.16
CA SER A 88 7.50 5.18 11.27
C SER A 88 7.76 3.70 11.53
N LEU A 89 9.00 3.27 11.29
CA LEU A 89 9.46 1.93 11.64
C LEU A 89 9.42 1.72 13.17
N ILE A 90 9.70 2.76 13.96
CA ILE A 90 9.67 2.69 15.43
C ILE A 90 8.27 2.36 15.95
N GLU A 91 7.23 2.97 15.41
CA GLU A 91 5.84 2.63 15.74
C GLU A 91 5.54 1.16 15.44
N TYR A 92 5.94 0.67 14.27
CA TYR A 92 5.77 -0.72 13.88
C TYR A 92 6.50 -1.69 14.81
N GLU A 93 7.77 -1.43 15.13
CA GLU A 93 8.58 -2.27 16.02
C GLU A 93 8.03 -2.27 17.46
N THR A 94 7.52 -1.15 17.93
CA THR A 94 6.85 -1.03 19.23
C THR A 94 5.62 -1.94 19.28
N ILE A 95 4.78 -1.86 18.26
CA ILE A 95 3.56 -2.70 18.17
C ILE A 95 3.92 -4.19 18.12
N LEU A 96 4.93 -4.58 17.33
CA LEU A 96 5.37 -5.98 17.27
C LEU A 96 5.83 -6.53 18.63
N GLY A 97 6.41 -5.67 19.48
CA GLY A 97 6.79 -6.04 20.85
C GLY A 97 5.60 -6.30 21.76
N GLU A 98 4.48 -5.64 21.52
CA GLU A 98 3.26 -5.72 22.33
C GLU A 98 2.27 -6.80 21.83
N ILE A 99 2.18 -6.99 20.51
CA ILE A 99 1.24 -7.92 19.88
C ILE A 99 1.91 -9.26 19.63
N LYS A 100 1.59 -10.26 20.46
CA LYS A 100 2.20 -11.60 20.33
C LYS A 100 1.51 -12.49 19.28
N ASP A 101 0.19 -12.37 19.14
CA ASP A 101 -0.63 -13.34 18.37
C ASP A 101 -1.47 -12.69 17.26
N SER A 102 -1.56 -11.37 17.21
CA SER A 102 -2.33 -10.67 16.18
C SER A 102 -1.50 -10.40 14.92
N LYS A 103 -2.13 -10.58 13.77
CA LYS A 103 -1.51 -10.31 12.47
C LYS A 103 -1.93 -8.93 11.95
N ILE A 104 -0.97 -8.13 11.50
CA ILE A 104 -1.24 -6.81 10.91
C ILE A 104 -0.94 -6.86 9.43
N ALA A 105 -1.96 -6.68 8.61
CA ALA A 105 -1.87 -6.55 7.17
C ALA A 105 -1.86 -5.06 6.77
N GLY A 106 -0.88 -4.64 6.00
CA GLY A 106 -0.79 -3.27 5.48
C GLY A 106 -1.73 -3.05 4.30
N GLY A 107 -2.41 -1.90 4.27
CA GLY A 107 -3.43 -1.52 3.28
C GLY A 107 -2.87 -1.15 1.91
N HIS A 108 -1.88 -1.88 1.41
CA HIS A 108 -1.28 -1.67 0.10
C HIS A 108 -2.13 -2.31 -1.01
N SER A 109 -3.27 -1.69 -1.33
CA SER A 109 -4.27 -2.23 -2.26
C SER A 109 -3.74 -2.52 -3.68
N ARG A 110 -2.67 -1.83 -4.13
CA ARG A 110 -2.03 -2.09 -5.44
C ARG A 110 -1.48 -3.51 -5.56
N ARG A 111 -1.15 -4.16 -4.46
CA ARG A 111 -0.71 -5.57 -4.43
C ARG A 111 -1.80 -6.54 -4.93
N PHE A 112 -3.07 -6.11 -4.96
CA PHE A 112 -4.19 -6.85 -5.53
C PHE A 112 -4.44 -6.56 -7.01
N PHE A 113 -3.76 -5.58 -7.61
CA PHE A 113 -3.91 -5.28 -9.04
C PHE A 113 -3.33 -6.43 -9.88
N SER A 114 -4.14 -6.97 -10.78
CA SER A 114 -3.71 -8.11 -11.61
C SER A 114 -2.51 -7.79 -12.50
N ASN A 115 -2.39 -6.56 -12.99
CA ASN A 115 -1.21 -6.12 -13.73
C ASN A 115 0.06 -6.09 -12.84
N TYR A 116 -0.03 -5.72 -11.57
CA TYR A 116 1.11 -5.78 -10.64
C TYR A 116 1.53 -7.21 -10.31
N LEU A 117 0.58 -8.11 -10.12
CA LEU A 117 0.86 -9.53 -9.90
C LEU A 117 1.54 -10.15 -11.12
N CYS A 118 1.01 -9.90 -12.33
CA CYS A 118 1.64 -10.37 -13.56
C CYS A 118 3.03 -9.76 -13.77
N PHE A 119 3.19 -8.46 -13.48
CA PHE A 119 4.49 -7.79 -13.58
C PHE A 119 5.51 -8.40 -12.60
N LYS A 120 5.12 -8.63 -11.35
CA LYS A 120 5.94 -9.34 -10.36
C LYS A 120 6.43 -10.68 -10.90
N ASP A 121 5.53 -11.49 -11.44
CA ASP A 121 5.89 -12.79 -12.00
C ASP A 121 6.92 -12.67 -13.14
N PHE A 122 6.76 -11.70 -14.05
CA PHE A 122 7.74 -11.46 -15.12
C PHE A 122 9.10 -11.02 -14.58
N ILE A 123 9.12 -10.10 -13.61
CA ILE A 123 10.35 -9.60 -13.00
C ILE A 123 11.08 -10.71 -12.23
N LEU A 124 10.39 -11.44 -11.35
CA LEU A 124 10.99 -12.53 -10.59
C LEU A 124 11.50 -13.66 -11.49
N ASN A 125 10.81 -13.90 -12.63
CA ASN A 125 11.31 -14.88 -13.59
C ASN A 125 12.57 -14.39 -14.34
N GLU A 126 12.65 -13.12 -14.72
CA GLU A 126 13.85 -12.55 -15.36
C GLU A 126 15.05 -12.50 -14.39
N MET A 127 14.80 -12.22 -13.11
CA MET A 127 15.83 -12.21 -12.05
C MET A 127 16.56 -13.56 -11.88
N LYS A 128 15.95 -14.67 -12.30
CA LYS A 128 16.64 -15.99 -12.31
C LYS A 128 17.82 -16.03 -13.29
N ASN A 129 17.81 -15.17 -14.31
CA ASN A 129 18.75 -15.18 -15.42
C ASN A 129 19.61 -13.91 -15.51
N SER A 130 19.22 -12.82 -14.87
CA SER A 130 19.89 -11.53 -14.97
C SER A 130 19.62 -10.68 -13.73
N LYS A 131 20.58 -9.81 -13.37
CA LYS A 131 20.43 -8.89 -12.24
C LYS A 131 19.75 -7.60 -12.68
N ILE A 132 19.00 -7.00 -11.77
CA ILE A 132 18.45 -5.64 -11.94
C ILE A 132 19.62 -4.65 -11.83
N THR A 133 19.70 -3.71 -12.76
CA THR A 133 20.70 -2.62 -12.77
C THR A 133 20.12 -1.30 -12.28
N SER A 134 18.87 -1.03 -12.64
CA SER A 134 18.20 0.19 -12.19
C SER A 134 16.69 0.03 -12.19
N ILE A 135 16.04 0.82 -11.35
CA ILE A 135 14.60 0.95 -11.25
C ILE A 135 14.26 2.44 -11.31
N SER A 136 13.25 2.82 -12.09
CA SER A 136 12.62 4.13 -11.97
C SER A 136 11.12 4.02 -11.82
N ALA A 137 10.53 4.85 -10.96
CA ALA A 137 9.09 4.90 -10.76
C ALA A 137 8.63 6.35 -10.78
N ARG A 138 7.61 6.65 -11.57
CA ARG A 138 7.07 7.99 -11.73
C ARG A 138 5.57 7.96 -11.72
N GLU A 139 4.98 8.84 -10.95
CA GLU A 139 3.54 9.11 -10.99
C GLU A 139 3.29 10.59 -10.79
N GLY A 140 2.24 11.09 -11.40
CA GLY A 140 1.81 12.45 -11.15
C GLY A 140 0.53 12.80 -11.88
N SER A 141 -0.26 13.61 -11.22
CA SER A 141 -1.48 14.17 -11.80
C SER A 141 -1.79 15.50 -11.09
N PRO A 142 -2.13 16.56 -11.83
CA PRO A 142 -2.56 17.80 -11.21
C PRO A 142 -3.81 17.56 -10.36
N TYR A 143 -3.74 17.91 -9.08
CA TYR A 143 -4.87 17.84 -8.16
C TYR A 143 -5.38 19.23 -7.80
N ASN A 144 -6.69 19.41 -7.82
CA ASN A 144 -7.37 20.56 -7.23
C ASN A 144 -7.77 20.27 -5.78
N TRP A 145 -6.79 19.97 -4.94
CA TRP A 145 -7.04 19.64 -3.54
C TRP A 145 -6.96 20.88 -2.66
N ASN A 146 -7.74 20.87 -1.57
CA ASN A 146 -7.60 21.87 -0.52
C ASN A 146 -6.29 21.61 0.23
N PRO A 147 -5.27 22.50 0.18
CA PRO A 147 -3.97 22.30 0.82
C PRO A 147 -4.06 22.03 2.32
N GLN A 148 -5.10 22.53 3.00
CA GLN A 148 -5.30 22.35 4.45
C GLN A 148 -5.71 20.92 4.84
N LYS A 149 -6.04 20.07 3.86
CA LYS A 149 -6.44 18.66 4.06
C LYS A 149 -5.43 17.67 3.47
N LEU A 150 -4.33 18.18 2.93
CA LEU A 150 -3.31 17.32 2.33
C LEU A 150 -2.35 16.80 3.41
N GLU A 151 -2.22 15.50 3.45
CA GLU A 151 -1.07 14.84 4.07
C GLU A 151 0.18 15.09 3.22
N SER A 152 1.37 14.86 3.80
CA SER A 152 2.61 14.93 3.02
C SER A 152 2.53 13.94 1.85
N ILE A 153 3.22 14.21 0.75
CA ILE A 153 3.28 13.28 -0.38
C ILE A 153 3.88 11.95 0.05
N LEU A 154 4.86 11.98 0.96
CA LEU A 154 5.51 10.77 1.49
C LEU A 154 4.51 9.81 2.14
N ASP A 155 3.58 10.35 2.94
CA ASP A 155 2.64 9.55 3.72
C ASP A 155 1.43 9.10 2.88
N ASP A 156 1.17 9.76 1.77
CA ASP A 156 0.01 9.47 0.93
C ASP A 156 0.38 8.63 -0.31
N GLU A 157 0.76 9.29 -1.41
CA GLU A 157 0.92 8.59 -2.69
C GLU A 157 2.31 7.99 -2.87
N PHE A 158 3.36 8.63 -2.33
CA PHE A 158 4.73 8.17 -2.52
C PHE A 158 4.99 6.81 -1.88
N THR A 159 4.34 6.54 -0.73
CA THR A 159 4.40 5.22 -0.08
C THR A 159 3.89 4.10 -1.00
N HIS A 160 2.91 4.37 -1.87
CA HIS A 160 2.45 3.40 -2.85
C HIS A 160 3.52 3.05 -3.89
N LEU A 161 4.30 4.03 -4.36
CA LEU A 161 5.39 3.78 -5.32
C LEU A 161 6.50 2.96 -4.68
N VAL A 162 6.93 3.33 -3.47
CA VAL A 162 7.94 2.58 -2.72
C VAL A 162 7.48 1.14 -2.52
N ASP A 163 6.28 0.94 -2.01
CA ASP A 163 5.71 -0.38 -1.79
C ASP A 163 5.61 -1.20 -3.08
N SER A 164 5.16 -0.56 -4.17
CA SER A 164 5.05 -1.20 -5.47
C SER A 164 6.39 -1.72 -5.99
N ILE A 165 7.45 -0.92 -5.90
CA ILE A 165 8.80 -1.32 -6.30
C ILE A 165 9.25 -2.55 -5.49
N LEU A 166 9.14 -2.48 -4.16
CA LEU A 166 9.56 -3.57 -3.29
C LEU A 166 8.76 -4.84 -3.57
N PHE A 167 7.45 -4.72 -3.74
CA PHE A 167 6.56 -5.85 -4.02
C PHE A 167 6.88 -6.53 -5.36
N VAL A 168 7.01 -5.78 -6.46
CA VAL A 168 7.21 -6.38 -7.78
C VAL A 168 8.61 -6.96 -7.97
N THR A 169 9.59 -6.51 -7.17
CA THR A 169 10.97 -7.01 -7.20
C THR A 169 11.25 -8.08 -6.14
N GLY A 170 10.30 -8.34 -5.23
CA GLY A 170 10.51 -9.26 -4.10
C GLY A 170 11.44 -8.71 -3.00
N MET A 171 11.80 -7.43 -3.05
CA MET A 171 12.68 -6.81 -2.04
C MET A 171 12.03 -6.67 -0.66
N GLU A 172 10.70 -6.77 -0.57
CA GLU A 172 10.01 -6.83 0.72
C GLU A 172 10.38 -8.05 1.57
N GLU A 173 10.93 -9.09 0.95
CA GLU A 173 11.34 -10.34 1.62
C GLU A 173 12.81 -10.32 2.09
N THR A 174 13.58 -9.29 1.77
CA THR A 174 15.03 -9.25 1.99
C THR A 174 15.41 -8.31 3.13
N ASN A 175 16.61 -8.50 3.69
CA ASN A 175 17.25 -7.44 4.48
C ASN A 175 17.60 -6.29 3.56
N LEU A 176 17.00 -5.13 3.81
CA LEU A 176 17.10 -3.98 2.95
C LEU A 176 18.20 -3.03 3.41
N GLU A 177 19.17 -2.77 2.53
CA GLU A 177 20.13 -1.67 2.68
C GLU A 177 19.67 -0.48 1.83
N VAL A 178 19.47 0.67 2.48
CA VAL A 178 18.98 1.90 1.85
C VAL A 178 20.00 3.01 2.03
N GLN A 179 20.43 3.60 0.93
CA GLN A 179 21.25 4.81 0.93
C GLN A 179 20.60 5.88 0.06
N ILE A 180 20.13 6.95 0.66
CA ILE A 180 19.54 8.09 -0.03
C ILE A 180 20.68 8.99 -0.55
N LYS A 181 20.79 9.12 -1.87
CA LYS A 181 21.80 9.96 -2.56
C LYS A 181 21.35 11.40 -2.64
N LYS A 182 20.12 11.62 -3.10
CA LYS A 182 19.58 12.95 -3.35
C LYS A 182 18.09 12.98 -3.11
N ILE A 183 17.60 14.08 -2.56
CA ILE A 183 16.18 14.39 -2.41
C ILE A 183 15.92 15.79 -2.92
N ASN A 184 14.84 15.96 -3.67
CA ASN A 184 14.20 17.24 -3.89
C ASN A 184 12.77 17.08 -3.36
N ASP A 185 12.42 17.83 -2.33
CA ASP A 185 11.14 17.75 -1.65
C ASP A 185 10.47 19.11 -1.58
N ASP A 186 9.29 19.21 -2.18
CA ASP A 186 8.25 20.15 -1.82
C ASP A 186 7.09 19.31 -1.30
N CYS A 187 7.05 19.10 0.01
CA CYS A 187 6.24 18.09 0.71
C CYS A 187 4.75 18.08 0.33
N PHE A 188 4.26 19.12 -0.31
CA PHE A 188 2.87 19.22 -0.76
C PHE A 188 2.69 19.13 -2.28
N LYS A 189 3.73 19.37 -3.08
CA LYS A 189 3.63 19.47 -4.53
C LYS A 189 4.35 18.37 -5.28
N GLU A 190 5.62 18.18 -4.97
CA GLU A 190 6.49 17.26 -5.70
C GLU A 190 7.55 16.66 -4.77
N ILE A 191 7.92 15.43 -5.03
CA ILE A 191 9.06 14.78 -4.43
C ILE A 191 9.83 13.97 -5.47
N SER A 192 11.16 14.02 -5.43
CA SER A 192 12.01 13.10 -6.17
C SER A 192 13.15 12.59 -5.27
N VAL A 193 13.41 11.29 -5.35
CA VAL A 193 14.40 10.60 -4.53
C VAL A 193 15.27 9.74 -5.43
N GLU A 194 16.59 10.01 -5.42
CA GLU A 194 17.60 9.14 -5.98
C GLU A 194 18.26 8.34 -4.85
N SER A 195 18.27 7.02 -4.95
CA SER A 195 18.76 6.13 -3.88
C SER A 195 19.52 4.92 -4.42
N LEU A 196 20.24 4.25 -3.52
CA LEU A 196 20.66 2.86 -3.69
C LEU A 196 19.86 1.99 -2.74
N ILE A 197 19.20 0.99 -3.28
CA ILE A 197 18.50 -0.03 -2.49
C ILE A 197 19.13 -1.37 -2.87
N ASN A 198 19.77 -2.03 -1.90
CA ASN A 198 20.55 -3.25 -2.14
C ASN A 198 21.54 -3.11 -3.33
N SER A 199 22.25 -1.97 -3.39
CA SER A 199 23.17 -1.60 -4.46
C SER A 199 22.55 -1.37 -5.84
N ILE A 200 21.21 -1.39 -5.98
CA ILE A 200 20.48 -1.06 -7.21
C ILE A 200 20.18 0.43 -7.20
N ASN A 201 20.42 1.12 -8.33
CA ASN A 201 20.01 2.51 -8.50
C ASN A 201 18.48 2.58 -8.61
N VAL A 202 17.86 3.35 -7.71
CA VAL A 202 16.39 3.55 -7.66
C VAL A 202 16.10 5.04 -7.71
N ASP A 203 15.33 5.45 -8.71
CA ASP A 203 14.84 6.83 -8.89
C ASP A 203 13.31 6.83 -8.79
N ILE A 204 12.76 7.59 -7.81
CA ILE A 204 11.33 7.67 -7.58
C ILE A 204 10.91 9.13 -7.66
N GLN A 205 9.89 9.42 -8.44
CA GLN A 205 9.33 10.76 -8.60
C GLN A 205 7.81 10.75 -8.49
N TYR A 206 7.28 11.67 -7.69
CA TYR A 206 5.85 11.93 -7.59
C TYR A 206 5.54 13.42 -7.70
N SER A 207 4.45 13.79 -8.40
CA SER A 207 4.00 15.17 -8.51
C SER A 207 2.47 15.28 -8.40
N ARG A 208 2.01 16.22 -7.57
CA ARG A 208 0.61 16.67 -7.48
C ARG A 208 0.33 17.87 -8.40
N THR A 209 1.33 18.44 -9.04
CA THR A 209 1.23 19.66 -9.83
C THR A 209 1.43 19.42 -11.32
N ARG A 210 2.10 18.34 -11.68
CA ARG A 210 2.39 18.00 -13.09
C ARG A 210 1.85 16.62 -13.44
N GLN A 211 1.36 16.47 -14.67
CA GLN A 211 1.13 15.15 -15.24
C GLN A 211 2.48 14.49 -15.52
N LEU A 212 2.76 13.38 -14.87
CA LEU A 212 3.87 12.50 -15.20
C LEU A 212 3.35 11.25 -15.91
N ILE A 213 4.26 10.51 -16.54
CA ILE A 213 3.93 9.17 -17.03
C ILE A 213 3.85 8.25 -15.81
N ASN A 214 2.67 7.68 -15.55
CA ASN A 214 2.45 6.76 -14.44
C ASN A 214 3.07 5.40 -14.78
N GLN A 215 4.32 5.16 -14.34
CA GLN A 215 5.13 4.05 -14.83
C GLN A 215 6.17 3.60 -13.81
N ILE A 216 6.42 2.27 -13.80
CA ILE A 216 7.59 1.65 -13.18
C ILE A 216 8.41 1.00 -14.28
N ASP A 217 9.70 1.33 -14.34
CA ASP A 217 10.68 0.78 -15.28
C ASP A 217 11.72 -0.02 -14.52
N ILE A 218 12.01 -1.24 -14.97
CA ILE A 218 13.03 -2.11 -14.39
C ILE A 218 13.97 -2.57 -15.49
N ASN A 219 15.26 -2.23 -15.36
CA ASN A 219 16.31 -2.56 -16.32
C ASN A 219 17.22 -3.66 -15.78
N PHE A 220 17.65 -4.55 -16.67
CA PHE A 220 18.50 -5.70 -16.39
C PHE A 220 19.84 -5.64 -17.10
N GLU A 221 20.86 -6.31 -16.54
CA GLU A 221 22.23 -6.39 -17.10
C GLU A 221 22.26 -6.98 -18.52
N ASN A 222 21.35 -7.88 -18.85
CA ASN A 222 21.25 -8.51 -20.18
C ASN A 222 20.61 -7.62 -21.24
N GLY A 223 20.34 -6.34 -20.93
CA GLY A 223 19.74 -5.36 -21.82
C GLY A 223 18.22 -5.52 -22.00
N MET A 224 17.57 -6.29 -21.14
CA MET A 224 16.11 -6.35 -21.05
C MET A 224 15.60 -5.20 -20.18
N SER A 225 14.48 -4.63 -20.56
CA SER A 225 13.71 -3.69 -19.75
C SER A 225 12.26 -4.10 -19.71
N TYR A 226 11.66 -3.90 -18.55
CA TYR A 226 10.22 -4.12 -18.34
C TYR A 226 9.60 -2.82 -17.85
N HIS A 227 8.42 -2.51 -18.39
CA HIS A 227 7.65 -1.33 -18.05
C HIS A 227 6.25 -1.72 -17.60
N LEU A 228 5.80 -1.16 -16.48
CA LEU A 228 4.45 -1.27 -15.98
C LEU A 228 3.81 0.12 -15.97
N ASN A 229 2.70 0.30 -16.67
CA ASN A 229 1.82 1.42 -16.39
C ASN A 229 1.11 1.18 -15.05
N THR A 230 1.27 2.10 -14.09
CA THR A 230 0.85 1.90 -12.69
C THR A 230 -0.64 2.09 -12.46
N ASN A 231 -1.39 2.51 -13.46
CA ASN A 231 -2.85 2.58 -13.37
C ASN A 231 -3.47 1.18 -13.24
N LEU A 232 -4.63 1.12 -12.63
CA LEU A 232 -5.42 -0.12 -12.61
C LEU A 232 -5.67 -0.61 -14.05
N ASN A 233 -5.32 -1.86 -14.34
CA ASN A 233 -5.31 -2.47 -15.68
C ASN A 233 -4.29 -1.84 -16.67
N GLY A 234 -3.28 -1.16 -16.17
CA GLY A 234 -2.22 -0.60 -16.99
C GLY A 234 -1.43 -1.66 -17.77
N GLU A 235 -0.88 -1.27 -18.93
CA GLU A 235 -0.15 -2.15 -19.81
C GLU A 235 1.21 -2.55 -19.23
N ILE A 236 1.67 -3.76 -19.57
CA ILE A 236 3.02 -4.27 -19.30
C ILE A 236 3.76 -4.41 -20.63
N LEU A 237 4.94 -3.79 -20.72
CA LEU A 237 5.81 -3.90 -21.90
C LEU A 237 7.14 -4.56 -21.53
N LYS A 238 7.63 -5.41 -22.45
CA LYS A 238 8.98 -5.97 -22.41
C LYS A 238 9.75 -5.41 -23.60
N ILE A 239 10.94 -4.84 -23.35
CA ILE A 239 11.77 -4.22 -24.39
C ILE A 239 13.13 -4.90 -24.42
N LYS A 240 13.57 -5.28 -25.63
CA LYS A 240 14.91 -5.78 -25.89
C LYS A 240 15.43 -5.24 -27.23
N LYS A 241 16.54 -4.49 -27.21
CA LYS A 241 17.17 -3.94 -28.44
C LYS A 241 16.15 -3.27 -29.37
N ASN A 242 15.34 -2.37 -28.85
CA ASN A 242 14.27 -1.64 -29.55
C ASN A 242 13.05 -2.48 -30.00
N ASN A 243 13.03 -3.77 -29.74
CA ASN A 243 11.83 -4.58 -29.93
C ASN A 243 10.93 -4.45 -28.69
N ILE A 244 9.70 -4.00 -28.90
CA ILE A 244 8.69 -3.80 -27.87
C ILE A 244 7.65 -4.90 -27.99
N HIS A 245 7.39 -5.58 -26.89
CA HIS A 245 6.35 -6.60 -26.79
C HIS A 245 5.38 -6.25 -25.65
N SER A 246 4.10 -6.13 -25.97
CA SER A 246 3.05 -6.06 -24.95
C SER A 246 2.88 -7.44 -24.33
N LEU A 247 2.81 -7.48 -23.00
CA LEU A 247 2.63 -8.71 -22.23
C LEU A 247 1.21 -8.76 -21.66
N ASN A 248 0.77 -9.96 -21.29
CA ASN A 248 -0.50 -10.10 -20.59
C ASN A 248 -0.45 -9.38 -19.24
N ASN A 249 -1.39 -8.48 -19.01
CA ASN A 249 -1.52 -7.70 -17.78
C ASN A 249 -2.57 -8.28 -16.81
N GLY A 250 -2.99 -9.51 -17.01
CA GLY A 250 -3.97 -10.18 -16.17
C GLY A 250 -5.42 -9.85 -16.53
N ASN A 251 -6.31 -10.19 -15.62
CA ASN A 251 -7.74 -9.94 -15.78
C ASN A 251 -8.08 -8.48 -15.52
N LYS A 252 -8.99 -7.92 -16.31
CA LYS A 252 -9.50 -6.57 -16.05
C LYS A 252 -10.25 -6.51 -14.73
N GLN A 253 -9.92 -5.53 -13.91
CA GLN A 253 -10.52 -5.30 -12.59
C GLN A 253 -11.19 -3.93 -12.54
N SER A 254 -12.19 -3.78 -11.68
CA SER A 254 -12.70 -2.49 -11.23
C SER A 254 -12.08 -2.15 -9.85
N ALA A 255 -12.03 -0.87 -9.49
CA ALA A 255 -11.58 -0.48 -8.17
C ALA A 255 -12.39 -1.17 -7.06
N ILE A 256 -13.72 -1.21 -7.20
CA ILE A 256 -14.60 -1.93 -6.24
C ILE A 256 -14.24 -3.42 -6.19
N GLY A 257 -13.92 -4.05 -7.34
CA GLY A 257 -13.51 -5.46 -7.41
C GLY A 257 -12.21 -5.73 -6.67
N VAL A 258 -11.23 -4.83 -6.74
CA VAL A 258 -9.98 -4.92 -5.98
C VAL A 258 -10.27 -4.96 -4.47
N PHE A 259 -11.12 -4.07 -3.97
CA PHE A 259 -11.47 -4.05 -2.55
C PHE A 259 -12.38 -5.22 -2.13
N SER A 260 -13.12 -5.84 -3.06
CA SER A 260 -13.74 -7.14 -2.80
C SER A 260 -12.69 -8.21 -2.51
N GLU A 261 -11.62 -8.28 -3.34
CA GLU A 261 -10.53 -9.23 -3.12
C GLU A 261 -9.78 -8.98 -1.79
N VAL A 262 -9.60 -7.71 -1.39
CA VAL A 262 -9.04 -7.37 -0.07
C VAL A 262 -9.91 -7.93 1.05
N ILE A 263 -11.22 -7.73 0.98
CA ILE A 263 -12.17 -8.22 1.99
C ILE A 263 -12.16 -9.74 2.04
N ASP A 264 -12.26 -10.40 0.90
CA ASP A 264 -12.27 -11.86 0.79
C ASP A 264 -10.95 -12.47 1.28
N TYR A 265 -9.81 -11.82 1.00
CA TYR A 265 -8.51 -12.19 1.53
C TYR A 265 -8.49 -12.11 3.06
N MET A 266 -8.95 -11.01 3.64
CA MET A 266 -8.95 -10.82 5.10
C MET A 266 -9.95 -11.74 5.81
N GLU A 267 -11.09 -12.04 5.22
CA GLU A 267 -12.05 -13.03 5.76
C GLU A 267 -11.44 -14.44 5.84
N ASN A 268 -10.51 -14.77 4.93
CA ASN A 268 -9.82 -16.05 4.87
C ASN A 268 -8.37 -16.01 5.41
N PHE A 269 -7.98 -14.91 6.03
CA PHE A 269 -6.59 -14.62 6.39
C PHE A 269 -5.97 -15.64 7.37
N SER A 270 -6.76 -16.17 8.29
CA SER A 270 -6.32 -17.20 9.25
C SER A 270 -6.11 -18.58 8.61
N ILE A 271 -6.72 -18.83 7.45
CA ILE A 271 -6.72 -20.13 6.77
C ILE A 271 -5.59 -20.18 5.73
N ASN A 272 -5.23 -19.05 5.14
CA ASN A 272 -4.22 -18.96 4.09
C ASN A 272 -2.81 -18.89 4.70
N ASN A 273 -2.10 -20.01 4.68
CA ASN A 273 -0.69 -20.08 5.12
C ASN A 273 0.29 -19.39 4.15
N VAL A 274 -0.17 -19.01 2.95
CA VAL A 274 0.66 -18.34 1.94
C VAL A 274 0.08 -16.97 1.67
N ASP A 275 0.76 -15.94 2.12
CA ASP A 275 0.41 -14.56 1.80
C ASP A 275 0.83 -14.23 0.36
N LYS A 276 0.00 -14.55 -0.62
CA LYS A 276 0.20 -14.24 -2.05
C LYS A 276 0.46 -12.75 -2.29
N TYR A 277 -0.19 -11.90 -1.51
CA TYR A 277 -0.12 -10.45 -1.65
C TYR A 277 0.93 -9.81 -0.75
N ASN A 278 1.58 -10.61 0.09
CA ASN A 278 2.62 -10.17 1.03
C ASN A 278 2.19 -9.00 1.94
N LEU A 279 0.91 -8.94 2.31
CA LEU A 279 0.39 -7.82 3.11
C LEU A 279 1.03 -7.70 4.51
N LEU A 280 1.64 -8.78 5.00
CA LEU A 280 2.42 -8.77 6.24
C LEU A 280 3.84 -8.19 6.05
N LYS A 281 4.28 -8.00 4.81
CA LYS A 281 5.66 -7.65 4.45
C LYS A 281 5.80 -6.18 4.04
N PHE A 282 5.28 -5.26 4.85
CA PHE A 282 5.39 -3.83 4.59
C PHE A 282 6.51 -3.12 5.38
N GLN A 283 7.22 -3.84 6.25
CA GLN A 283 8.31 -3.26 7.06
C GLN A 283 9.37 -2.56 6.21
N ASN A 284 9.75 -3.15 5.08
CA ASN A 284 10.76 -2.56 4.20
C ASN A 284 10.26 -1.27 3.53
N THR A 285 8.97 -1.14 3.28
CA THR A 285 8.37 0.13 2.83
C THR A 285 8.59 1.22 3.89
N LEU A 286 8.33 0.92 5.16
CA LEU A 286 8.60 1.86 6.26
C LEU A 286 10.09 2.22 6.37
N ARG A 287 11.00 1.25 6.23
CA ARG A 287 12.46 1.51 6.24
C ARG A 287 12.90 2.51 5.17
N VAL A 288 12.36 2.39 3.95
CA VAL A 288 12.69 3.34 2.87
C VAL A 288 12.11 4.72 3.19
N ILE A 289 10.88 4.80 3.65
CA ILE A 289 10.24 6.07 4.02
C ILE A 289 10.98 6.75 5.18
N ASP A 290 11.36 6.00 6.21
CA ASP A 290 12.15 6.54 7.34
C ASP A 290 13.50 7.06 6.90
N ALA A 291 14.24 6.32 6.05
CA ALA A 291 15.52 6.79 5.51
C ALA A 291 15.38 8.09 4.71
N ILE A 292 14.27 8.27 3.98
CA ILE A 292 13.94 9.52 3.28
C ILE A 292 13.67 10.63 4.28
N ASN A 293 12.82 10.38 5.29
CA ASN A 293 12.49 11.35 6.33
C ASN A 293 13.73 11.82 7.11
N GLU A 294 14.64 10.92 7.46
CA GLU A 294 15.91 11.26 8.12
C GLU A 294 16.76 12.17 7.23
N LYS A 295 16.82 11.86 5.95
CA LYS A 295 17.58 12.67 4.98
C LYS A 295 16.98 14.05 4.74
N ILE A 296 15.67 14.21 4.78
CA ILE A 296 14.99 15.52 4.68
C ILE A 296 15.31 16.40 5.91
N LYS A 297 15.45 15.80 7.10
CA LYS A 297 15.73 16.51 8.35
C LYS A 297 17.20 16.88 8.52
N SER A 298 18.13 16.27 7.80
CA SER A 298 19.59 16.47 7.89
C SER A 298 20.07 17.62 7.00
#